data_66dc0053ff1caaa216c26a05b66072c7
#
_entry.id   66dc0053ff1caaa216c26a05b66072c7
#
_cell.length_a   1.000
_cell.length_b   1.000
_cell.length_c   1.000
_cell.angle_alpha   90.00
_cell.angle_beta   90.00
_cell.angle_gamma   90.00
#
_symmetry.space_group_name_H-M   'P 1'
#
loop_
_entity.id
_entity.type
_entity.pdbx_description
1 polymer ?
#
loop_
_entity_poly.entity_id
_entity_poly.type
_entity_poly.pdbx_seq_one_letter_code
_entity_poly.pdbx_strand_id
1 'polypeptide(L)'
;MARTQPRPNPAATVRLSVSESTIAMKTMNCMVAVAMFVAASMQPLLAADYPEKTIRIIVPYTPGGTADMLARTIGQKMAASLKQQVIVDNRPGAGGNIGADLAAKAAPDGYTILMGTVATHAINPNLYPNMPYDADKDFAPIILIATLPNLLVVNPSVPAKNVKELIALAKAKPGELAYASAGNGTSQHLSGELFKKMTGVDMIHIPYKGSAPAVTDLIGGQVQLMFDNIPSSLPQVRAGKLRALAVTGPRRSPVLPGLPTVSEAGLPGFSITSWFALFAPAGTPSKILLLLNKEAGKAIASQDLRQQWMAQGLEPAGGTADQLAEFRRMEAPKWEKIVRESGARVE
;
A
#
# COMPACT_ATOMS: atom_id res chain seq x y z
N MET A 1 -31.67 -114.81 -20.60
CA MET A 1 -30.73 -113.78 -20.15
C MET A 1 -31.07 -112.48 -20.80
N ALA A 2 -31.81 -111.60 -20.08
CA ALA A 2 -32.27 -110.31 -20.60
C ALA A 2 -31.61 -109.19 -19.74
N ARG A 3 -30.87 -108.32 -20.36
CA ARG A 3 -30.30 -107.14 -19.76
C ARG A 3 -31.34 -106.00 -19.88
N THR A 4 -31.78 -105.52 -18.75
CA THR A 4 -32.60 -104.30 -18.58
C THR A 4 -31.72 -103.08 -18.63
N GLN A 5 -32.04 -102.15 -19.51
CA GLN A 5 -31.50 -100.79 -19.51
C GLN A 5 -32.30 -99.88 -18.62
N PRO A 6 -31.69 -98.90 -17.88
CA PRO A 6 -32.42 -97.92 -17.11
C PRO A 6 -32.84 -96.71 -17.99
N ARG A 7 -34.02 -96.18 -17.68
CA ARG A 7 -34.59 -94.99 -18.31
C ARG A 7 -33.92 -93.69 -17.77
N PRO A 8 -33.75 -92.65 -18.60
CA PRO A 8 -33.27 -91.39 -18.16
C PRO A 8 -34.32 -90.49 -17.44
N ASN A 9 -33.94 -89.85 -16.42
CA ASN A 9 -34.71 -88.89 -15.61
C ASN A 9 -34.77 -87.52 -16.31
N PRO A 10 -35.94 -86.86 -16.50
CA PRO A 10 -36.00 -85.49 -17.07
C PRO A 10 -35.70 -84.44 -16.01
N ALA A 11 -34.53 -83.85 -16.03
CA ALA A 11 -34.20 -82.70 -15.29
C ALA A 11 -34.98 -81.45 -15.83
N ALA A 12 -35.82 -80.85 -15.02
CA ALA A 12 -36.57 -79.64 -15.33
C ALA A 12 -35.62 -78.44 -15.32
N THR A 13 -35.32 -77.91 -16.50
CA THR A 13 -34.55 -76.67 -16.62
C THR A 13 -35.53 -75.46 -16.47
N VAL A 14 -35.54 -74.87 -15.31
CA VAL A 14 -36.24 -73.58 -15.08
C VAL A 14 -35.44 -72.47 -15.75
N ARG A 15 -35.83 -71.97 -16.90
CA ARG A 15 -35.32 -70.78 -17.54
C ARG A 15 -35.99 -69.56 -16.85
N LEU A 16 -35.24 -68.85 -16.06
CA LEU A 16 -35.56 -67.49 -15.60
C LEU A 16 -35.43 -66.55 -16.79
N SER A 17 -36.50 -66.23 -17.46
CA SER A 17 -36.56 -65.17 -18.44
C SER A 17 -36.63 -63.83 -17.69
N VAL A 18 -35.52 -63.20 -17.41
CA VAL A 18 -35.50 -61.80 -16.99
C VAL A 18 -35.79 -60.96 -18.22
N SER A 19 -36.98 -60.34 -18.24
CA SER A 19 -37.41 -59.49 -19.36
C SER A 19 -36.41 -58.35 -19.59
N GLU A 20 -35.89 -58.19 -20.81
CA GLU A 20 -34.98 -57.10 -21.22
C GLU A 20 -35.56 -55.73 -20.92
N SER A 21 -36.89 -55.59 -20.86
CA SER A 21 -37.58 -54.35 -20.46
C SER A 21 -37.35 -53.96 -19.01
N THR A 22 -37.11 -54.93 -18.08
CA THR A 22 -36.86 -54.66 -16.67
C THR A 22 -35.41 -54.15 -16.44
N ILE A 23 -34.45 -54.62 -17.27
CA ILE A 23 -33.04 -54.14 -17.22
C ILE A 23 -32.95 -52.73 -17.81
N ALA A 24 -33.62 -52.47 -18.94
CA ALA A 24 -33.64 -51.16 -19.59
C ALA A 24 -34.27 -50.09 -18.68
N MET A 25 -35.35 -50.44 -17.95
CA MET A 25 -36.03 -49.50 -17.03
C MET A 25 -35.19 -49.20 -15.77
N LYS A 26 -34.44 -50.17 -15.25
CA LYS A 26 -33.53 -49.94 -14.12
C LYS A 26 -32.30 -49.09 -14.52
N THR A 27 -31.72 -49.26 -15.70
CA THR A 27 -30.64 -48.46 -16.20
C THR A 27 -31.05 -47.02 -16.51
N MET A 28 -32.24 -46.85 -17.07
CA MET A 28 -32.79 -45.51 -17.32
C MET A 28 -33.08 -44.74 -16.04
N ASN A 29 -33.61 -45.37 -15.00
CA ASN A 29 -33.81 -44.74 -13.69
C ASN A 29 -32.50 -44.40 -12.99
N CYS A 30 -31.45 -45.22 -13.14
CA CYS A 30 -30.12 -44.92 -12.61
C CYS A 30 -29.48 -43.72 -13.32
N MET A 31 -29.60 -43.62 -14.66
CA MET A 31 -29.10 -42.46 -15.42
C MET A 31 -29.83 -41.17 -15.08
N VAL A 32 -31.14 -41.20 -14.89
CA VAL A 32 -31.95 -40.04 -14.45
C VAL A 32 -31.56 -39.62 -13.02
N ALA A 33 -31.37 -40.54 -12.10
CA ALA A 33 -30.93 -40.25 -10.74
C ALA A 33 -29.51 -39.62 -10.69
N VAL A 34 -28.58 -40.13 -11.52
CA VAL A 34 -27.22 -39.55 -11.65
C VAL A 34 -27.26 -38.14 -12.28
N ALA A 35 -28.10 -37.96 -13.31
CA ALA A 35 -28.28 -36.65 -13.93
C ALA A 35 -28.91 -35.63 -12.98
N MET A 36 -29.88 -36.00 -12.14
CA MET A 36 -30.44 -35.16 -11.10
C MET A 36 -29.42 -34.84 -9.99
N PHE A 37 -28.55 -35.79 -9.64
CA PHE A 37 -27.52 -35.56 -8.62
C PHE A 37 -26.43 -34.60 -9.13
N VAL A 38 -26.05 -34.69 -10.41
CA VAL A 38 -25.11 -33.76 -11.06
C VAL A 38 -25.71 -32.37 -11.24
N ALA A 39 -27.01 -32.28 -11.58
CA ALA A 39 -27.72 -30.99 -11.68
C ALA A 39 -27.92 -30.31 -10.31
N ALA A 40 -28.12 -31.09 -9.24
CA ALA A 40 -28.23 -30.55 -7.87
C ALA A 40 -26.88 -30.05 -7.31
N SER A 41 -25.75 -30.53 -7.82
CA SER A 41 -24.41 -30.04 -7.44
C SER A 41 -23.96 -28.81 -8.22
N MET A 42 -24.66 -28.39 -9.26
CA MET A 42 -24.50 -27.07 -9.90
C MET A 42 -25.39 -26.00 -9.22
N GLN A 43 -25.34 -25.90 -7.90
CA GLN A 43 -25.77 -24.67 -7.27
C GLN A 43 -24.84 -23.57 -7.78
N PRO A 44 -25.36 -22.46 -8.36
CA PRO A 44 -24.52 -21.30 -8.58
C PRO A 44 -23.93 -20.98 -7.21
N LEU A 45 -22.61 -20.99 -7.08
CA LEU A 45 -21.92 -20.32 -5.99
C LEU A 45 -22.45 -18.89 -6.06
N LEU A 46 -23.49 -18.57 -5.28
CA LEU A 46 -23.91 -17.20 -5.04
C LEU A 46 -22.63 -16.54 -4.58
N ALA A 47 -22.08 -15.68 -5.43
CA ALA A 47 -20.89 -14.93 -5.12
C ALA A 47 -21.18 -14.27 -3.78
N ALA A 48 -20.55 -14.77 -2.72
CA ALA A 48 -20.73 -14.25 -1.37
C ALA A 48 -20.67 -12.74 -1.44
N ASP A 49 -21.61 -12.05 -0.79
CA ASP A 49 -21.71 -10.59 -0.85
C ASP A 49 -20.46 -9.99 -0.20
N TYR A 50 -19.45 -9.68 -1.02
CA TYR A 50 -18.24 -9.03 -0.54
C TYR A 50 -18.57 -7.59 -0.10
N PRO A 51 -18.12 -7.15 1.11
CA PRO A 51 -17.36 -7.88 2.12
C PRO A 51 -18.27 -8.54 3.19
N GLU A 52 -17.97 -9.81 3.55
CA GLU A 52 -18.64 -10.54 4.66
C GLU A 52 -17.80 -10.60 5.93
N LYS A 53 -16.50 -10.26 5.85
CA LYS A 53 -15.55 -10.28 6.98
C LYS A 53 -14.71 -9.01 7.01
N THR A 54 -13.94 -8.84 8.07
CA THR A 54 -13.05 -7.69 8.29
C THR A 54 -12.06 -7.51 7.14
N ILE A 55 -11.95 -6.29 6.62
CA ILE A 55 -10.92 -5.88 5.66
C ILE A 55 -9.71 -5.37 6.45
N ARG A 56 -8.52 -5.79 6.05
CA ARG A 56 -7.25 -5.39 6.64
C ARG A 56 -6.47 -4.47 5.69
N ILE A 57 -6.14 -3.27 6.15
CA ILE A 57 -5.22 -2.36 5.45
C ILE A 57 -3.83 -2.53 6.06
N ILE A 58 -2.90 -3.12 5.30
CA ILE A 58 -1.50 -3.18 5.70
C ILE A 58 -0.89 -1.79 5.51
N VAL A 59 -0.26 -1.27 6.57
CA VAL A 59 0.51 -0.03 6.56
C VAL A 59 1.98 -0.38 6.75
N PRO A 60 2.88 -0.07 5.78
CA PRO A 60 4.26 -0.54 5.81
C PRO A 60 5.20 0.29 6.72
N TYR A 61 4.65 1.00 7.69
CA TYR A 61 5.38 1.85 8.65
C TYR A 61 4.81 1.73 10.06
N THR A 62 5.56 2.26 11.05
CA THR A 62 5.09 2.31 12.45
C THR A 62 3.82 3.14 12.58
N PRO A 63 2.99 2.85 13.60
CA PRO A 63 1.82 3.69 13.94
C PRO A 63 2.21 5.15 14.19
N GLY A 64 1.27 6.07 13.95
CA GLY A 64 1.39 7.50 14.25
C GLY A 64 2.04 8.35 13.13
N GLY A 65 2.48 7.75 12.02
CA GLY A 65 2.92 8.49 10.83
C GLY A 65 1.78 8.79 9.86
N THR A 66 2.10 9.52 8.78
CA THR A 66 1.11 9.94 7.77
C THR A 66 0.37 8.76 7.12
N ALA A 67 1.07 7.67 6.77
CA ALA A 67 0.45 6.47 6.19
C ALA A 67 -0.57 5.83 7.13
N ASP A 68 -0.26 5.75 8.42
CA ASP A 68 -1.14 5.19 9.45
C ASP A 68 -2.38 6.07 9.65
N MET A 69 -2.20 7.38 9.72
CA MET A 69 -3.30 8.35 9.84
C MET A 69 -4.25 8.27 8.64
N LEU A 70 -3.72 8.23 7.41
CA LEU A 70 -4.50 8.09 6.19
C LEU A 70 -5.28 6.77 6.16
N ALA A 71 -4.62 5.64 6.50
CA ALA A 71 -5.26 4.34 6.54
C ALA A 71 -6.40 4.27 7.57
N ARG A 72 -6.21 4.84 8.77
CA ARG A 72 -7.25 4.86 9.81
C ARG A 72 -8.43 5.72 9.42
N THR A 73 -8.20 6.92 8.93
CA THR A 73 -9.28 7.86 8.59
C THR A 73 -10.10 7.38 7.40
N ILE A 74 -9.46 6.86 6.34
CA ILE A 74 -10.18 6.28 5.20
C ILE A 74 -10.86 4.96 5.57
N GLY A 75 -10.17 4.10 6.33
CA GLY A 75 -10.70 2.82 6.81
C GLY A 75 -11.95 2.98 7.66
N GLN A 76 -12.00 4.00 8.55
CA GLN A 76 -13.18 4.31 9.35
C GLN A 76 -14.39 4.69 8.45
N LYS A 77 -14.18 5.50 7.42
CA LYS A 77 -15.24 5.88 6.47
C LYS A 77 -15.70 4.70 5.63
N MET A 78 -14.76 3.88 5.14
CA MET A 78 -15.08 2.68 4.39
C MET A 78 -15.84 1.66 5.26
N ALA A 79 -15.46 1.49 6.52
CA ALA A 79 -16.15 0.59 7.45
C ALA A 79 -17.63 0.97 7.63
N ALA A 80 -17.92 2.26 7.80
CA ALA A 80 -19.29 2.75 7.92
C ALA A 80 -20.13 2.49 6.66
N SER A 81 -19.54 2.66 5.47
CA SER A 81 -20.20 2.47 4.19
C SER A 81 -20.39 0.99 3.84
N LEU A 82 -19.37 0.16 4.09
CA LEU A 82 -19.38 -1.28 3.78
C LEU A 82 -20.11 -2.12 4.84
N LYS A 83 -20.47 -1.53 6.00
CA LYS A 83 -21.04 -2.23 7.17
C LYS A 83 -20.17 -3.41 7.64
N GLN A 84 -18.87 -3.32 7.42
CA GLN A 84 -17.85 -4.29 7.83
C GLN A 84 -16.67 -3.57 8.47
N GLN A 85 -15.99 -4.23 9.40
CA GLN A 85 -14.80 -3.65 10.01
C GLN A 85 -13.68 -3.49 8.99
N VAL A 86 -12.97 -2.35 9.09
CA VAL A 86 -11.72 -2.10 8.37
C VAL A 86 -10.65 -1.80 9.42
N ILE A 87 -9.68 -2.70 9.55
CA ILE A 87 -8.59 -2.58 10.53
C ILE A 87 -7.28 -2.19 9.86
N VAL A 88 -6.44 -1.49 10.60
CA VAL A 88 -5.08 -1.13 10.18
C VAL A 88 -4.09 -2.07 10.85
N ASP A 89 -3.24 -2.69 10.03
CA ASP A 89 -2.17 -3.58 10.45
C ASP A 89 -0.80 -2.99 10.06
N ASN A 90 -0.08 -2.46 11.03
CA ASN A 90 1.22 -1.83 10.81
C ASN A 90 2.32 -2.90 10.71
N ARG A 91 3.01 -2.98 9.56
CA ARG A 91 4.09 -3.92 9.25
C ARG A 91 5.34 -3.18 8.78
N PRO A 92 6.08 -2.54 9.69
CA PRO A 92 7.19 -1.67 9.35
C PRO A 92 8.48 -2.44 9.03
N GLY A 93 9.37 -1.80 8.26
CA GLY A 93 10.74 -2.26 8.02
C GLY A 93 11.15 -2.23 6.55
N ALA A 94 12.46 -2.20 6.31
CA ALA A 94 13.11 -2.15 4.99
C ALA A 94 12.49 -1.10 4.05
N GLY A 95 12.30 0.15 4.54
CA GLY A 95 11.69 1.22 3.75
C GLY A 95 10.25 0.98 3.31
N GLY A 96 9.54 0.06 4.00
CA GLY A 96 8.17 -0.36 3.68
C GLY A 96 8.08 -1.68 2.91
N ASN A 97 9.20 -2.26 2.48
CA ASN A 97 9.19 -3.48 1.67
C ASN A 97 8.63 -4.69 2.42
N ILE A 98 8.81 -4.79 3.77
CA ILE A 98 8.24 -5.90 4.56
C ILE A 98 6.71 -5.90 4.49
N GLY A 99 6.08 -4.74 4.71
CA GLY A 99 4.62 -4.63 4.64
C GLY A 99 4.08 -4.80 3.23
N ALA A 100 4.79 -4.28 2.23
CA ALA A 100 4.41 -4.43 0.83
C ALA A 100 4.49 -5.90 0.37
N ASP A 101 5.56 -6.61 0.71
CA ASP A 101 5.74 -8.04 0.41
C ASP A 101 4.64 -8.91 1.05
N LEU A 102 4.31 -8.62 2.31
CA LEU A 102 3.21 -9.30 3.00
C LEU A 102 1.86 -9.10 2.28
N ALA A 103 1.62 -7.89 1.77
CA ALA A 103 0.41 -7.60 1.02
C ALA A 103 0.42 -8.27 -0.36
N ALA A 104 1.55 -8.23 -1.09
CA ALA A 104 1.71 -8.87 -2.39
C ALA A 104 1.39 -10.38 -2.36
N LYS A 105 1.79 -11.05 -1.28
CA LYS A 105 1.61 -12.49 -1.06
C LYS A 105 0.28 -12.87 -0.40
N ALA A 106 -0.57 -11.90 -0.08
CA ALA A 106 -1.89 -12.18 0.49
C ALA A 106 -2.85 -12.75 -0.57
N ALA A 107 -3.91 -13.43 -0.10
CA ALA A 107 -4.95 -13.94 -0.99
C ALA A 107 -5.59 -12.77 -1.79
N PRO A 108 -5.82 -12.92 -3.11
CA PRO A 108 -6.40 -11.89 -3.95
C PRO A 108 -7.94 -11.85 -3.81
N ASP A 109 -8.43 -11.83 -2.58
CA ASP A 109 -9.86 -11.89 -2.22
C ASP A 109 -10.41 -10.51 -1.75
N GLY A 110 -9.58 -9.46 -1.77
CA GLY A 110 -9.93 -8.10 -1.37
C GLY A 110 -9.93 -7.85 0.14
N TYR A 111 -9.74 -8.85 0.99
CA TYR A 111 -9.73 -8.67 2.44
C TYR A 111 -8.38 -8.24 3.01
N THR A 112 -7.34 -8.27 2.21
CA THR A 112 -6.04 -7.65 2.53
C THR A 112 -5.69 -6.67 1.43
N ILE A 113 -5.54 -5.40 1.80
CA ILE A 113 -5.13 -4.33 0.89
C ILE A 113 -3.94 -3.58 1.50
N LEU A 114 -3.18 -2.88 0.67
CA LEU A 114 -1.97 -2.16 1.07
C LEU A 114 -2.22 -0.64 1.00
N MET A 115 -1.82 0.08 2.03
CA MET A 115 -1.51 1.51 1.92
C MET A 115 -0.12 1.64 1.28
N GLY A 116 -0.09 1.58 -0.04
CA GLY A 116 1.12 1.76 -0.83
C GLY A 116 1.56 3.23 -0.83
N THR A 117 2.86 3.43 -1.03
CA THR A 117 3.47 4.75 -1.00
C THR A 117 4.42 4.93 -2.18
N VAL A 118 4.84 6.15 -2.40
CA VAL A 118 5.90 6.45 -3.37
C VAL A 118 7.16 5.59 -3.15
N ALA A 119 7.48 5.29 -1.88
CA ALA A 119 8.61 4.42 -1.54
C ALA A 119 8.42 3.03 -2.12
N THR A 120 7.33 2.35 -1.76
CA THR A 120 7.10 0.95 -2.12
C THR A 120 6.83 0.72 -3.61
N HIS A 121 6.35 1.74 -4.35
CA HIS A 121 5.88 1.58 -5.73
C HIS A 121 6.61 2.42 -6.79
N ALA A 122 7.57 3.27 -6.37
CA ALA A 122 8.33 4.07 -7.34
C ALA A 122 9.82 4.25 -6.97
N ILE A 123 10.16 4.34 -5.68
CA ILE A 123 11.56 4.55 -5.27
C ILE A 123 12.28 3.22 -5.10
N ASN A 124 11.75 2.31 -4.26
CA ASN A 124 12.41 1.07 -3.88
C ASN A 124 12.72 0.14 -5.06
N PRO A 125 11.86 0.03 -6.10
CA PRO A 125 12.21 -0.73 -7.31
C PRO A 125 13.50 -0.25 -8.02
N ASN A 126 13.87 1.02 -7.85
CA ASN A 126 15.07 1.61 -8.44
C ASN A 126 16.26 1.71 -7.45
N LEU A 127 16.03 1.44 -6.16
CA LEU A 127 17.02 1.66 -5.10
C LEU A 127 17.52 0.34 -4.49
N TYR A 128 16.63 -0.64 -4.28
CA TYR A 128 16.99 -1.92 -3.68
C TYR A 128 17.41 -2.91 -4.76
N PRO A 129 18.59 -3.54 -4.64
CA PRO A 129 19.06 -4.49 -5.64
C PRO A 129 18.22 -5.78 -5.69
N ASN A 130 17.63 -6.16 -4.56
CA ASN A 130 16.82 -7.35 -4.40
C ASN A 130 15.46 -6.99 -3.79
N MET A 131 14.45 -6.77 -4.64
CA MET A 131 13.09 -6.53 -4.19
C MET A 131 12.37 -7.86 -3.92
N PRO A 132 11.66 -8.01 -2.78
CA PRO A 132 10.92 -9.23 -2.49
C PRO A 132 9.58 -9.33 -3.24
N TYR A 133 9.18 -8.29 -3.96
CA TYR A 133 7.97 -8.20 -4.79
C TYR A 133 8.24 -7.35 -6.05
N ASP A 134 7.40 -7.54 -7.06
CA ASP A 134 7.34 -6.69 -8.26
C ASP A 134 6.20 -5.66 -8.08
N ALA A 135 6.57 -4.38 -7.97
CA ALA A 135 5.61 -3.31 -7.72
C ALA A 135 4.54 -3.14 -8.82
N ASP A 136 4.82 -3.61 -10.04
CA ASP A 136 3.91 -3.52 -11.17
C ASP A 136 3.06 -4.77 -11.37
N LYS A 137 3.65 -5.97 -11.12
CA LYS A 137 2.97 -7.24 -11.39
C LYS A 137 2.22 -7.82 -10.21
N ASP A 138 2.68 -7.56 -8.97
CA ASP A 138 2.12 -8.19 -7.77
C ASP A 138 0.97 -7.40 -7.16
N PHE A 139 0.63 -6.22 -7.73
CA PHE A 139 -0.42 -5.36 -7.22
C PHE A 139 -1.42 -4.91 -8.27
N ALA A 140 -2.69 -4.91 -7.88
CA ALA A 140 -3.78 -4.26 -8.59
C ALA A 140 -4.05 -2.86 -7.98
N PRO A 141 -4.03 -1.77 -8.76
CA PRO A 141 -4.32 -0.43 -8.27
C PRO A 141 -5.79 -0.31 -7.85
N ILE A 142 -6.04 0.39 -6.72
CA ILE A 142 -7.40 0.73 -6.29
C ILE A 142 -7.65 2.22 -6.51
N ILE A 143 -6.93 3.10 -5.78
CA ILE A 143 -7.19 4.55 -5.84
C ILE A 143 -6.00 5.35 -5.28
N LEU A 144 -5.70 6.51 -5.88
CA LEU A 144 -4.78 7.48 -5.29
C LEU A 144 -5.47 8.19 -4.11
N ILE A 145 -4.81 8.19 -2.94
CA ILE A 145 -5.38 8.75 -1.71
C ILE A 145 -5.07 10.23 -1.59
N ALA A 146 -3.79 10.58 -1.59
CA ALA A 146 -3.34 11.96 -1.43
C ALA A 146 -1.91 12.14 -1.94
N THR A 147 -1.58 13.39 -2.28
CA THR A 147 -0.21 13.85 -2.51
C THR A 147 0.16 14.93 -1.50
N LEU A 148 1.45 15.10 -1.23
CA LEU A 148 1.96 16.12 -0.31
C LEU A 148 3.46 16.34 -0.49
N PRO A 149 3.99 17.55 -0.25
CA PRO A 149 5.42 17.75 -0.11
C PRO A 149 5.91 17.27 1.26
N ASN A 150 7.22 17.08 1.40
CA ASN A 150 7.84 16.99 2.71
C ASN A 150 8.09 18.39 3.28
N LEU A 151 8.25 18.45 4.60
CA LEU A 151 8.59 19.63 5.37
C LEU A 151 10.02 19.47 5.90
N LEU A 152 10.93 20.34 5.53
CA LEU A 152 12.25 20.42 6.16
C LEU A 152 12.09 21.05 7.55
N VAL A 153 12.29 20.24 8.57
CA VAL A 153 12.22 20.62 9.97
C VAL A 153 13.55 20.39 10.67
N VAL A 154 13.87 21.23 11.64
CA VAL A 154 15.05 21.11 12.49
C VAL A 154 14.64 21.15 13.97
N ASN A 155 15.48 20.53 14.83
CA ASN A 155 15.37 20.75 16.26
C ASN A 155 15.66 22.24 16.57
N PRO A 156 14.93 22.90 17.48
CA PRO A 156 15.13 24.31 17.80
C PRO A 156 16.53 24.69 18.29
N SER A 157 17.31 23.73 18.83
CA SER A 157 18.71 23.93 19.22
C SER A 157 19.66 24.12 18.03
N VAL A 158 19.27 23.70 16.82
CA VAL A 158 20.05 23.92 15.60
C VAL A 158 20.09 25.41 15.27
N PRO A 159 21.28 26.05 15.20
CA PRO A 159 21.40 27.49 14.98
C PRO A 159 21.22 27.85 13.49
N ALA A 160 20.09 27.41 12.91
CA ALA A 160 19.69 27.72 11.55
C ALA A 160 18.20 28.08 11.50
N LYS A 161 17.86 29.23 10.93
CA LYS A 161 16.48 29.77 10.83
C LYS A 161 15.92 29.67 9.41
N ASN A 162 16.74 29.33 8.44
CA ASN A 162 16.39 29.18 7.03
C ASN A 162 17.33 28.16 6.36
N VAL A 163 17.02 27.80 5.11
CA VAL A 163 17.80 26.82 4.34
C VAL A 163 19.25 27.25 4.11
N LYS A 164 19.50 28.55 3.86
CA LYS A 164 20.85 29.05 3.63
C LYS A 164 21.72 28.93 4.88
N GLU A 165 21.18 29.25 6.03
CA GLU A 165 21.88 29.08 7.32
C GLU A 165 22.14 27.60 7.64
N LEU A 166 21.19 26.70 7.32
CA LEU A 166 21.39 25.26 7.49
C LEU A 166 22.51 24.75 6.59
N ILE A 167 22.58 25.16 5.32
CA ILE A 167 23.66 24.82 4.40
C ILE A 167 25.00 25.34 4.92
N ALA A 168 25.06 26.60 5.38
CA ALA A 168 26.28 27.18 5.93
C ALA A 168 26.77 26.41 7.17
N LEU A 169 25.86 26.05 8.07
CA LEU A 169 26.15 25.24 9.26
C LEU A 169 26.69 23.85 8.87
N ALA A 170 26.01 23.16 7.95
CA ALA A 170 26.43 21.83 7.51
C ALA A 170 27.80 21.85 6.80
N LYS A 171 28.11 22.91 6.05
CA LYS A 171 29.42 23.11 5.45
C LYS A 171 30.53 23.38 6.48
N ALA A 172 30.21 24.13 7.55
CA ALA A 172 31.14 24.42 8.63
C ALA A 172 31.41 23.19 9.53
N LYS A 173 30.49 22.21 9.52
CA LYS A 173 30.50 21.03 10.38
C LYS A 173 30.22 19.75 9.57
N PRO A 174 31.12 19.37 8.64
CA PRO A 174 30.92 18.18 7.81
C PRO A 174 30.86 16.93 8.68
N GLY A 175 29.84 16.07 8.41
CA GLY A 175 29.62 14.82 9.14
C GLY A 175 29.07 14.97 10.57
N GLU A 176 28.82 16.19 11.08
CA GLU A 176 28.28 16.38 12.43
C GLU A 176 26.74 16.41 12.48
N LEU A 177 26.09 16.83 11.40
CA LEU A 177 24.63 16.89 11.36
C LEU A 177 24.04 15.56 10.90
N ALA A 178 23.14 15.02 11.72
CA ALA A 178 22.36 13.84 11.36
C ALA A 178 20.96 14.23 10.90
N TYR A 179 20.49 13.62 9.79
CA TYR A 179 19.10 13.74 9.36
C TYR A 179 18.36 12.42 9.47
N ALA A 180 17.13 12.50 9.97
CA ALA A 180 16.25 11.34 10.10
C ALA A 180 15.40 11.11 8.85
N SER A 181 14.99 9.86 8.65
CA SER A 181 13.94 9.50 7.69
C SER A 181 13.03 8.38 8.25
N ALA A 182 11.89 8.16 7.61
CA ALA A 182 11.03 7.02 7.93
C ALA A 182 11.58 5.66 7.43
N GLY A 183 12.79 5.65 6.91
CA GLY A 183 13.53 4.48 6.44
C GLY A 183 14.19 4.70 5.09
N ASN A 184 15.13 3.82 4.74
CA ASN A 184 15.79 3.83 3.44
C ASN A 184 14.76 3.73 2.30
N GLY A 185 14.93 4.51 1.23
CA GLY A 185 14.01 4.51 0.09
C GLY A 185 12.72 5.30 0.29
N THR A 186 12.54 5.99 1.43
CA THR A 186 11.42 6.91 1.59
C THR A 186 11.69 8.25 0.90
N SER A 187 10.62 9.04 0.62
CA SER A 187 10.77 10.39 0.08
C SER A 187 11.59 11.30 1.01
N GLN A 188 11.54 11.03 2.33
CA GLN A 188 12.35 11.72 3.33
C GLN A 188 13.85 11.46 3.14
N HIS A 189 14.24 10.18 2.96
CA HIS A 189 15.60 9.78 2.65
C HIS A 189 16.08 10.46 1.37
N LEU A 190 15.33 10.31 0.28
CA LEU A 190 15.69 10.89 -1.02
C LEU A 190 15.78 12.42 -0.98
N SER A 191 14.95 13.09 -0.16
CA SER A 191 15.04 14.54 0.05
C SER A 191 16.38 14.93 0.70
N GLY A 192 16.82 14.17 1.71
CA GLY A 192 18.10 14.39 2.37
C GLY A 192 19.28 14.15 1.43
N GLU A 193 19.29 13.04 0.71
CA GLU A 193 20.38 12.72 -0.23
C GLU A 193 20.45 13.71 -1.42
N LEU A 194 19.29 14.08 -1.99
CA LEU A 194 19.25 15.11 -3.02
C LEU A 194 19.73 16.47 -2.49
N PHE A 195 19.37 16.82 -1.26
CA PHE A 195 19.85 18.04 -0.61
C PHE A 195 21.37 18.01 -0.42
N LYS A 196 21.93 16.91 0.08
CA LYS A 196 23.40 16.70 0.19
C LYS A 196 24.07 16.87 -1.18
N LYS A 197 23.53 16.21 -2.21
CA LYS A 197 24.10 16.25 -3.57
C LYS A 197 24.10 17.66 -4.16
N MET A 198 22.98 18.38 -4.03
CA MET A 198 22.85 19.73 -4.62
C MET A 198 23.67 20.80 -3.88
N THR A 199 23.92 20.62 -2.59
CA THR A 199 24.62 21.61 -1.75
C THR A 199 26.08 21.28 -1.50
N GLY A 200 26.48 20.02 -1.73
CA GLY A 200 27.82 19.52 -1.40
C GLY A 200 28.08 19.40 0.11
N VAL A 201 27.01 19.38 0.94
CA VAL A 201 27.19 19.20 2.39
C VAL A 201 27.31 17.72 2.74
N ASP A 202 28.03 17.42 3.82
CA ASP A 202 28.13 16.11 4.41
C ASP A 202 27.22 16.02 5.65
N MET A 203 26.24 15.09 5.62
CA MET A 203 25.32 14.83 6.71
C MET A 203 25.09 13.32 6.84
N ILE A 204 24.90 12.84 8.07
CA ILE A 204 24.69 11.42 8.38
C ILE A 204 23.21 11.08 8.26
N HIS A 205 22.87 10.04 7.51
CA HIS A 205 21.49 9.53 7.44
C HIS A 205 21.20 8.54 8.57
N ILE A 206 20.12 8.78 9.32
CA ILE A 206 19.63 7.88 10.37
C ILE A 206 18.23 7.36 9.96
N PRO A 207 18.14 6.12 9.46
CA PRO A 207 16.86 5.53 9.04
C PRO A 207 16.08 4.97 10.23
N TYR A 208 14.81 5.33 10.31
CA TYR A 208 13.83 4.77 11.27
C TYR A 208 12.85 3.82 10.55
N LYS A 209 11.96 3.16 11.30
CA LYS A 209 10.91 2.29 10.74
C LYS A 209 9.58 3.05 10.47
N GLY A 210 9.62 4.40 10.49
CA GLY A 210 8.47 5.27 10.29
C GLY A 210 8.72 6.68 10.83
N SER A 211 7.84 7.65 10.51
CA SER A 211 8.02 9.05 10.94
C SER A 211 7.88 9.23 12.45
N ALA A 212 6.99 8.51 13.13
CA ALA A 212 6.73 8.76 14.55
C ALA A 212 7.97 8.62 15.45
N PRO A 213 8.74 7.52 15.43
CA PRO A 213 9.99 7.41 16.20
C PRO A 213 11.04 8.43 15.76
N ALA A 214 11.14 8.74 14.44
CA ALA A 214 12.07 9.74 13.93
C ALA A 214 11.77 11.15 14.46
N VAL A 215 10.50 11.55 14.49
CA VAL A 215 10.06 12.84 15.05
C VAL A 215 10.30 12.90 16.55
N THR A 216 10.12 11.81 17.28
CA THR A 216 10.44 11.75 18.72
C THR A 216 11.90 12.05 18.98
N ASP A 217 12.80 11.39 18.25
CA ASP A 217 14.25 11.59 18.39
C ASP A 217 14.69 12.97 17.89
N LEU A 218 14.04 13.51 16.86
CA LEU A 218 14.27 14.87 16.41
C LEU A 218 13.88 15.91 17.46
N ILE A 219 12.74 15.73 18.15
CA ILE A 219 12.34 16.62 19.27
C ILE A 219 13.34 16.49 20.42
N GLY A 220 13.80 15.26 20.70
CA GLY A 220 14.81 14.97 21.73
C GLY A 220 16.24 15.45 21.38
N GLY A 221 16.49 15.93 20.14
CA GLY A 221 17.81 16.41 19.69
C GLY A 221 18.80 15.30 19.35
N GLN A 222 18.35 14.02 19.31
CA GLN A 222 19.21 12.88 18.92
C GLN A 222 19.60 12.94 17.44
N VAL A 223 18.76 13.56 16.62
CA VAL A 223 19.04 13.95 15.24
C VAL A 223 18.71 15.43 15.06
N GLN A 224 19.34 16.10 14.10
CA GLN A 224 19.27 17.56 13.99
C GLN A 224 18.17 18.03 13.05
N LEU A 225 17.86 17.26 12.01
CA LEU A 225 16.88 17.65 11.01
C LEU A 225 16.17 16.44 10.38
N MET A 226 15.08 16.72 9.69
CA MET A 226 14.31 15.74 8.93
C MET A 226 13.55 16.42 7.78
N PHE A 227 13.42 15.72 6.67
CA PHE A 227 12.48 16.07 5.59
C PHE A 227 11.22 15.23 5.76
N ASP A 228 10.34 15.57 6.68
CA ASP A 228 9.21 14.73 7.05
C ASP A 228 7.93 15.08 6.30
N ASN A 229 7.00 14.12 6.20
CA ASN A 229 5.67 14.42 5.70
C ASN A 229 4.97 15.48 6.58
N ILE A 230 4.35 16.49 5.96
CA ILE A 230 3.74 17.63 6.70
C ILE A 230 2.83 17.15 7.85
N PRO A 231 1.88 16.22 7.67
CA PRO A 231 0.98 15.81 8.75
C PRO A 231 1.68 15.29 10.00
N SER A 232 2.83 14.63 9.85
CA SER A 232 3.57 14.05 10.98
C SER A 232 4.27 15.13 11.81
N SER A 233 4.87 16.14 11.17
CA SER A 233 5.67 17.18 11.84
C SER A 233 4.92 18.48 12.13
N LEU A 234 3.86 18.81 11.38
CA LEU A 234 3.12 20.06 11.52
C LEU A 234 2.59 20.33 12.95
N PRO A 235 2.05 19.34 13.68
CA PRO A 235 1.63 19.57 15.08
C PRO A 235 2.79 20.00 15.98
N GLN A 236 3.99 19.44 15.75
CA GLN A 236 5.19 19.75 16.53
C GLN A 236 5.77 21.13 16.17
N VAL A 237 5.65 21.54 14.92
CA VAL A 237 5.99 22.90 14.47
C VAL A 237 5.05 23.92 15.09
N ARG A 238 3.74 23.67 15.06
CA ARG A 238 2.73 24.55 15.70
C ARG A 238 2.92 24.66 17.21
N ALA A 239 3.37 23.59 17.85
CA ALA A 239 3.69 23.56 19.28
C ALA A 239 5.07 24.17 19.62
N GLY A 240 5.84 24.67 18.63
CA GLY A 240 7.18 25.22 18.82
C GLY A 240 8.26 24.19 19.19
N LYS A 241 7.95 22.90 19.14
CA LYS A 241 8.89 21.80 19.43
C LYS A 241 9.85 21.52 18.29
N LEU A 242 9.50 21.91 17.07
CA LEU A 242 10.33 21.85 15.86
C LEU A 242 10.26 23.18 15.13
N ARG A 243 11.31 23.51 14.38
CA ARG A 243 11.35 24.68 13.49
C ARG A 243 11.25 24.19 12.04
N ALA A 244 10.26 24.70 11.30
CA ALA A 244 10.17 24.48 9.86
C ALA A 244 11.01 25.50 9.10
N LEU A 245 11.73 25.05 8.06
CA LEU A 245 12.60 25.88 7.22
C LEU A 245 12.08 26.04 5.80
N ALA A 246 11.53 24.98 5.20
CA ALA A 246 11.01 24.99 3.83
C ALA A 246 10.13 23.79 3.56
N VAL A 247 9.34 23.83 2.46
CA VAL A 247 8.66 22.65 1.90
C VAL A 247 9.38 22.15 0.65
N THR A 248 9.33 20.83 0.38
CA THR A 248 10.08 20.22 -0.73
C THR A 248 9.35 20.26 -2.06
N GLY A 249 8.07 20.61 -2.08
CA GLY A 249 7.24 20.61 -3.28
C GLY A 249 7.55 21.78 -4.25
N PRO A 250 6.93 21.75 -5.44
CA PRO A 250 7.15 22.79 -6.46
C PRO A 250 6.49 24.13 -6.10
N ARG A 251 5.60 24.16 -5.10
CA ARG A 251 4.89 25.33 -4.61
C ARG A 251 4.82 25.32 -3.08
N ARG A 252 4.60 26.50 -2.49
CA ARG A 252 4.39 26.65 -1.04
C ARG A 252 3.15 25.89 -0.59
N SER A 253 3.17 25.42 0.65
CA SER A 253 2.01 24.73 1.22
C SER A 253 0.97 25.76 1.72
N PRO A 254 -0.33 25.59 1.41
CA PRO A 254 -1.39 26.47 1.91
C PRO A 254 -1.49 26.52 3.44
N VAL A 255 -1.06 25.47 4.14
CA VAL A 255 -1.08 25.42 5.62
C VAL A 255 0.12 26.11 6.27
N LEU A 256 1.14 26.48 5.47
CA LEU A 256 2.35 27.20 5.86
C LEU A 256 2.73 28.24 4.79
N PRO A 257 1.85 29.22 4.47
CA PRO A 257 2.02 30.11 3.31
C PRO A 257 3.26 31.00 3.40
N GLY A 258 3.70 31.32 4.61
CA GLY A 258 4.93 32.09 4.86
C GLY A 258 6.22 31.31 4.68
N LEU A 259 6.14 29.97 4.55
CA LEU A 259 7.31 29.13 4.41
C LEU A 259 7.67 28.96 2.92
N PRO A 260 8.94 29.21 2.52
CA PRO A 260 9.35 29.04 1.13
C PRO A 260 9.43 27.57 0.74
N THR A 261 9.47 27.29 -0.56
CA THR A 261 9.97 26.01 -1.07
C THR A 261 11.50 25.95 -0.92
N VAL A 262 12.08 24.72 -0.88
CA VAL A 262 13.53 24.53 -0.89
C VAL A 262 14.14 25.16 -2.15
N SER A 263 13.42 25.10 -3.28
CA SER A 263 13.82 25.75 -4.54
C SER A 263 13.89 27.28 -4.40
N GLU A 264 12.86 27.93 -3.85
CA GLU A 264 12.87 29.37 -3.58
C GLU A 264 13.94 29.78 -2.55
N ALA A 265 14.27 28.89 -1.62
CA ALA A 265 15.22 29.14 -0.54
C ALA A 265 16.70 29.02 -0.97
N GLY A 266 16.98 28.74 -2.25
CA GLY A 266 18.32 28.78 -2.82
C GLY A 266 18.80 27.50 -3.47
N LEU A 267 17.94 26.49 -3.68
CA LEU A 267 18.26 25.29 -4.44
C LEU A 267 17.31 25.14 -5.66
N PRO A 268 17.48 25.95 -6.70
CA PRO A 268 16.64 25.88 -7.89
C PRO A 268 16.56 24.48 -8.48
N GLY A 269 15.35 24.01 -8.79
CA GLY A 269 15.10 22.66 -9.32
C GLY A 269 14.90 21.59 -8.25
N PHE A 270 15.08 21.87 -6.95
CA PHE A 270 14.72 20.93 -5.90
C PHE A 270 13.20 20.77 -5.85
N SER A 271 12.71 19.56 -6.12
CA SER A 271 11.28 19.26 -6.09
C SER A 271 11.02 17.80 -5.75
N ILE A 272 10.47 17.55 -4.56
CA ILE A 272 10.07 16.22 -4.08
C ILE A 272 8.66 16.28 -3.52
N THR A 273 7.77 15.45 -4.07
CA THR A 273 6.38 15.29 -3.64
C THR A 273 6.13 13.81 -3.36
N SER A 274 5.63 13.49 -2.19
CA SER A 274 5.22 12.15 -1.79
C SER A 274 3.78 11.87 -2.19
N TRP A 275 3.40 10.59 -2.26
CA TRP A 275 2.03 10.18 -2.49
C TRP A 275 1.70 8.85 -1.79
N PHE A 276 0.41 8.63 -1.56
CA PHE A 276 -0.18 7.46 -0.92
C PHE A 276 -1.34 6.95 -1.78
N ALA A 277 -1.47 5.63 -1.89
CA ALA A 277 -2.51 5.00 -2.68
C ALA A 277 -2.91 3.66 -2.07
N LEU A 278 -4.13 3.19 -2.35
CA LEU A 278 -4.53 1.83 -2.01
C LEU A 278 -4.27 0.88 -3.17
N PHE A 279 -3.77 -0.30 -2.81
CA PHE A 279 -3.54 -1.41 -3.73
C PHE A 279 -4.10 -2.70 -3.14
N ALA A 280 -4.50 -3.63 -4.01
CA ALA A 280 -4.80 -5.01 -3.65
C ALA A 280 -3.73 -5.95 -4.24
N PRO A 281 -3.62 -7.21 -3.77
CA PRO A 281 -2.84 -8.23 -4.46
C PRO A 281 -3.28 -8.38 -5.92
N ALA A 282 -2.34 -8.68 -6.81
CA ALA A 282 -2.65 -9.00 -8.20
C ALA A 282 -3.63 -10.19 -8.29
N GLY A 283 -4.52 -10.18 -9.28
CA GLY A 283 -5.55 -11.21 -9.42
C GLY A 283 -6.82 -10.98 -8.58
N THR A 284 -6.87 -9.91 -7.77
CA THR A 284 -8.12 -9.54 -7.07
C THR A 284 -9.24 -9.26 -8.09
N PRO A 285 -10.44 -9.87 -7.94
CA PRO A 285 -11.53 -9.73 -8.89
C PRO A 285 -11.92 -8.28 -9.15
N SER A 286 -12.13 -7.92 -10.42
CA SER A 286 -12.45 -6.54 -10.83
C SER A 286 -13.68 -5.97 -10.11
N LYS A 287 -14.70 -6.79 -9.82
CA LYS A 287 -15.88 -6.36 -9.07
C LYS A 287 -15.52 -5.88 -7.66
N ILE A 288 -14.56 -6.54 -7.01
CA ILE A 288 -14.05 -6.17 -5.68
C ILE A 288 -13.24 -4.87 -5.77
N LEU A 289 -12.32 -4.77 -6.75
CA LEU A 289 -11.54 -3.55 -6.97
C LEU A 289 -12.42 -2.34 -7.22
N LEU A 290 -13.47 -2.47 -8.05
CA LEU A 290 -14.43 -1.41 -8.31
C LEU A 290 -15.20 -0.99 -7.04
N LEU A 291 -15.60 -1.93 -6.20
CA LEU A 291 -16.27 -1.62 -4.94
C LEU A 291 -15.33 -0.90 -3.97
N LEU A 292 -14.10 -1.39 -3.79
CA LEU A 292 -13.09 -0.75 -2.94
C LEU A 292 -12.75 0.66 -3.44
N ASN A 293 -12.56 0.84 -4.75
CA ASN A 293 -12.36 2.16 -5.37
C ASN A 293 -13.53 3.10 -5.07
N LYS A 294 -14.76 2.64 -5.31
CA LYS A 294 -15.99 3.43 -5.08
C LYS A 294 -16.10 3.89 -3.62
N GLU A 295 -15.88 2.98 -2.67
CA GLU A 295 -16.07 3.29 -1.24
C GLU A 295 -14.91 4.16 -0.71
N ALA A 296 -13.67 3.92 -1.13
CA ALA A 296 -12.55 4.80 -0.84
C ALA A 296 -12.73 6.19 -1.49
N GLY A 297 -13.21 6.24 -2.72
CA GLY A 297 -13.52 7.48 -3.43
C GLY A 297 -14.58 8.33 -2.72
N LYS A 298 -15.67 7.70 -2.23
CA LYS A 298 -16.68 8.39 -1.40
C LYS A 298 -16.06 8.95 -0.12
N ALA A 299 -15.19 8.17 0.53
CA ALA A 299 -14.50 8.61 1.75
C ALA A 299 -13.65 9.86 1.48
N ILE A 300 -12.82 9.84 0.42
CA ILE A 300 -11.96 10.96 0.02
C ILE A 300 -12.79 12.20 -0.36
N ALA A 301 -13.93 12.00 -1.01
CA ALA A 301 -14.81 13.09 -1.43
C ALA A 301 -15.64 13.69 -0.28
N SER A 302 -15.70 13.03 0.89
CA SER A 302 -16.47 13.55 2.02
C SER A 302 -15.87 14.86 2.53
N GLN A 303 -16.73 15.86 2.79
CA GLN A 303 -16.29 17.21 3.12
C GLN A 303 -15.43 17.26 4.38
N ASP A 304 -15.83 16.54 5.42
CA ASP A 304 -15.13 16.49 6.70
C ASP A 304 -13.72 15.91 6.56
N LEU A 305 -13.55 14.80 5.81
CA LEU A 305 -12.25 14.19 5.61
C LEU A 305 -11.33 15.07 4.74
N ARG A 306 -11.87 15.64 3.67
CA ARG A 306 -11.13 16.59 2.83
C ARG A 306 -10.64 17.80 3.62
N GLN A 307 -11.50 18.42 4.41
CA GLN A 307 -11.13 19.58 5.25
C GLN A 307 -10.07 19.18 6.28
N GLN A 308 -10.24 18.05 6.95
CA GLN A 308 -9.26 17.52 7.90
C GLN A 308 -7.88 17.30 7.25
N TRP A 309 -7.83 16.66 6.09
CA TRP A 309 -6.57 16.39 5.40
C TRP A 309 -5.92 17.65 4.84
N MET A 310 -6.70 18.52 4.21
CA MET A 310 -6.19 19.81 3.71
C MET A 310 -5.62 20.68 4.84
N ALA A 311 -6.24 20.71 6.03
CA ALA A 311 -5.73 21.43 7.20
C ALA A 311 -4.41 20.86 7.75
N GLN A 312 -4.04 19.66 7.32
CA GLN A 312 -2.77 18.99 7.62
C GLN A 312 -1.75 19.05 6.46
N GLY A 313 -2.06 19.78 5.39
CA GLY A 313 -1.15 19.97 4.26
C GLY A 313 -1.15 18.83 3.25
N LEU A 314 -2.16 17.95 3.28
CA LEU A 314 -2.41 16.97 2.24
C LEU A 314 -3.21 17.57 1.10
N GLU A 315 -3.00 17.06 -0.11
CA GLU A 315 -3.84 17.29 -1.28
C GLU A 315 -4.64 16.00 -1.56
N PRO A 316 -5.91 15.91 -1.09
CA PRO A 316 -6.75 14.73 -1.34
C PRO A 316 -6.95 14.52 -2.84
N ALA A 317 -6.72 13.29 -3.31
CA ALA A 317 -6.78 12.95 -4.73
C ALA A 317 -8.10 12.24 -5.09
N GLY A 318 -8.11 10.93 -5.25
CA GLY A 318 -9.24 10.15 -5.74
C GLY A 318 -8.98 9.60 -7.15
N GLY A 319 -10.06 9.39 -7.90
CA GLY A 319 -10.00 8.91 -9.28
C GLY A 319 -10.18 7.41 -9.43
N THR A 320 -9.99 6.90 -10.65
CA THR A 320 -10.14 5.47 -10.99
C THR A 320 -8.85 4.69 -10.78
N ALA A 321 -8.95 3.36 -10.80
CA ALA A 321 -7.78 2.47 -10.79
C ALA A 321 -6.85 2.74 -11.99
N ASP A 322 -7.41 2.98 -13.18
CA ASP A 322 -6.65 3.30 -14.39
C ASP A 322 -5.91 4.63 -14.26
N GLN A 323 -6.53 5.64 -13.63
CA GLN A 323 -5.86 6.91 -13.34
C GLN A 323 -4.70 6.75 -12.37
N LEU A 324 -4.82 5.87 -11.36
CA LEU A 324 -3.70 5.54 -10.48
C LEU A 324 -2.59 4.80 -11.23
N ALA A 325 -2.93 3.86 -12.11
CA ALA A 325 -1.93 3.17 -12.94
C ALA A 325 -1.17 4.14 -13.84
N GLU A 326 -1.88 5.06 -14.50
CA GLU A 326 -1.29 6.13 -15.33
C GLU A 326 -0.40 7.06 -14.50
N PHE A 327 -0.88 7.51 -13.33
CA PHE A 327 -0.11 8.35 -12.41
C PHE A 327 1.22 7.68 -12.03
N ARG A 328 1.20 6.39 -11.69
CA ARG A 328 2.42 5.62 -11.35
C ARG A 328 3.38 5.55 -12.55
N ARG A 329 2.86 5.32 -13.76
CA ARG A 329 3.67 5.26 -14.99
C ARG A 329 4.39 6.60 -15.25
N MET A 330 3.74 7.73 -14.97
CA MET A 330 4.35 9.06 -15.09
C MET A 330 5.37 9.35 -13.95
N GLU A 331 5.12 8.84 -12.75
CA GLU A 331 6.01 9.04 -11.60
C GLU A 331 7.29 8.18 -11.68
N ALA A 332 7.23 6.98 -12.28
CA ALA A 332 8.35 6.04 -12.31
C ALA A 332 9.66 6.66 -12.88
N PRO A 333 9.69 7.27 -14.09
CA PRO A 333 10.92 7.85 -14.63
C PRO A 333 11.42 9.05 -13.81
N LYS A 334 10.54 9.80 -13.18
CA LYS A 334 10.92 10.89 -12.28
C LYS A 334 11.69 10.37 -11.06
N TRP A 335 11.19 9.30 -10.43
CA TRP A 335 11.84 8.72 -9.26
C TRP A 335 13.11 7.94 -9.60
N GLU A 336 13.15 7.25 -10.72
CA GLU A 336 14.38 6.66 -11.26
C GLU A 336 15.48 7.73 -11.39
N LYS A 337 15.15 8.88 -11.99
CA LYS A 337 16.07 10.01 -12.12
C LYS A 337 16.53 10.52 -10.75
N ILE A 338 15.61 10.73 -9.80
CA ILE A 338 15.94 11.23 -8.46
C ILE A 338 16.84 10.24 -7.72
N VAL A 339 16.56 8.94 -7.75
CA VAL A 339 17.41 7.90 -7.14
C VAL A 339 18.82 7.97 -7.70
N ARG A 340 18.96 8.00 -9.02
CA ARG A 340 20.27 8.09 -9.68
C ARG A 340 21.02 9.37 -9.33
N GLU A 341 20.34 10.53 -9.37
CA GLU A 341 20.96 11.85 -9.16
C GLU A 341 21.27 12.13 -7.69
N SER A 342 20.50 11.60 -6.75
CA SER A 342 20.76 11.76 -5.32
C SER A 342 21.99 10.98 -4.84
N GLY A 343 22.35 9.90 -5.55
CA GLY A 343 23.40 8.98 -5.12
C GLY A 343 23.00 8.11 -3.92
N ALA A 344 21.70 8.07 -3.57
CA ALA A 344 21.18 7.25 -2.49
C ALA A 344 21.50 5.77 -2.71
N ARG A 345 21.84 5.07 -1.63
CA ARG A 345 22.14 3.63 -1.63
C ARG A 345 21.47 2.96 -0.44
N VAL A 346 21.25 1.66 -0.57
CA VAL A 346 20.85 0.78 0.53
C VAL A 346 21.94 -0.26 0.65
N GLU A 347 22.56 -0.32 1.83
CA GLU A 347 23.56 -1.33 2.17
C GLU A 347 22.89 -2.67 2.53
#